data_9f4cd5e44a233374eec060a3524b6b4f
#
_entry.id   9f4cd5e44a233374eec060a3524b6b4f
#
_cell.length_a   1.000
_cell.length_b   1.000
_cell.length_c   1.000
_cell.angle_alpha   90.00
_cell.angle_beta   90.00
_cell.angle_gamma   90.00
#
_symmetry.space_group_name_H-M   'P 1'
#
loop_
_entity.id
_entity.type
_entity.pdbx_description
1 polymer ?
#
loop_
_entity_poly.entity_id
_entity_poly.type
_entity_poly.pdbx_seq_one_letter_code
_entity_poly.pdbx_strand_id
1 'polypeptide(L)'
;QTPPSAISACLVGSEMCIRDSTPTWNETAYFADYVLPMGHSSERHDLISYETHAGMWIAYRQPVLREYARRQGKEPEFTYQSNPGEVWEEDEFWIELSWRIDPEGKLGVKEHFLSPYREGEKLTIDEYYRFIFDRVPGLPEKAAEEDLSPLDYMRRYGAFEVKKEVYELYRNPLSEEQLKGTKIDKKNGTVLKDGKPIGVWADGKPSVGFASPSKKQELFSKTLSDWKWPEYTLPGYIKSHVHEEEMDRSKGDFPLVPTYRLPTLIHSRSSNAKWLVEISNRNPLWLHTSDAKRLGFKTGDLARVNTEIGYFVARVWATEGMRPGVVACSHHIGRWRRSQDPEANRWATNLVDIQEQGSGKWKMNVIS
;
A
#
# COMPACT_ATOMS: atom_id res chain seq x y z
N GLN A 1 19.12 22.36 18.61
CA GLN A 1 19.68 21.51 17.56
C GLN A 1 18.52 20.85 16.84
N THR A 2 18.54 20.98 15.61
CA THR A 2 17.43 20.77 14.68
C THR A 2 17.03 19.31 14.53
N PRO A 3 15.77 18.99 14.32
CA PRO A 3 15.26 17.66 14.03
C PRO A 3 15.92 16.91 12.87
N PRO A 4 16.47 17.58 11.83
CA PRO A 4 17.37 16.87 10.92
C PRO A 4 18.54 16.24 11.63
N SER A 5 18.94 16.80 12.76
CA SER A 5 19.97 16.20 13.60
C SER A 5 19.51 14.94 14.33
N ALA A 6 18.22 14.75 14.59
CA ALA A 6 17.75 13.51 15.20
C ALA A 6 17.69 12.38 14.16
N ILE A 7 17.25 12.67 12.97
CA ILE A 7 17.33 11.71 11.84
C ILE A 7 18.79 11.53 11.43
N SER A 8 19.56 12.62 11.40
CA SER A 8 21.01 12.56 11.19
C SER A 8 21.73 11.90 12.36
N ALA A 9 21.28 12.07 13.60
CA ALA A 9 21.88 11.41 14.74
C ALA A 9 21.51 9.89 14.79
N CYS A 10 20.38 9.51 14.24
CA CYS A 10 20.08 8.11 13.99
C CYS A 10 20.89 7.54 12.81
N LEU A 11 21.35 8.40 11.90
CA LEU A 11 22.13 8.02 10.72
C LEU A 11 23.63 8.37 10.87
N VAL A 12 23.95 9.41 11.61
CA VAL A 12 25.32 9.90 11.87
C VAL A 12 25.69 9.59 13.31
N GLY A 13 26.40 8.52 13.50
CA GLY A 13 26.85 8.08 14.81
C GLY A 13 26.34 6.70 15.23
N SER A 14 25.43 6.16 14.40
CA SER A 14 25.12 4.75 14.44
C SER A 14 25.59 4.18 13.14
N GLU A 15 26.51 3.59 12.82
CA GLU A 15 26.96 2.94 11.56
C GLU A 15 25.82 2.26 10.76
N MET A 16 24.68 2.95 10.67
CA MET A 16 23.48 2.45 9.97
C MET A 16 23.58 2.76 8.51
N CYS A 17 23.42 1.73 7.68
CA CYS A 17 23.33 1.84 6.23
C CYS A 17 21.86 1.94 5.79
N ILE A 18 21.59 2.79 4.83
CA ILE A 18 20.31 2.81 4.12
C ILE A 18 20.38 1.75 3.03
N ARG A 19 19.40 0.85 3.01
CA ARG A 19 19.23 -0.16 1.97
C ARG A 19 17.94 0.11 1.24
N ASP A 20 18.01 0.20 -0.07
CA ASP A 20 16.84 0.33 -0.94
C ASP A 20 16.62 -0.96 -1.71
N SER A 21 15.52 -1.66 -1.40
CA SER A 21 15.10 -2.88 -2.10
C SER A 21 13.99 -2.51 -3.08
N THR A 22 14.31 -2.47 -4.36
CA THR A 22 13.39 -1.89 -5.35
C THR A 22 13.41 -2.65 -6.69
N PRO A 23 12.25 -2.83 -7.34
CA PRO A 23 12.21 -3.41 -8.67
C PRO A 23 12.65 -2.44 -9.78
N THR A 24 12.69 -1.14 -9.48
CA THR A 24 13.13 -0.12 -10.44
C THR A 24 13.90 0.96 -9.70
N TRP A 25 14.87 1.56 -10.39
CA TRP A 25 15.64 2.67 -9.84
C TRP A 25 14.72 3.86 -9.50
N ASN A 26 14.86 4.40 -8.31
CA ASN A 26 14.05 5.52 -7.79
C ASN A 26 14.93 6.55 -7.05
N GLU A 27 14.32 7.61 -6.57
CA GLU A 27 15.03 8.71 -5.91
C GLU A 27 15.62 8.32 -4.55
N THR A 28 15.00 7.39 -3.83
CA THR A 28 15.53 6.87 -2.56
C THR A 28 16.84 6.13 -2.77
N ALA A 29 16.99 5.45 -3.91
CA ALA A 29 18.21 4.75 -4.27
C ALA A 29 19.45 5.67 -4.34
N TYR A 30 19.28 6.97 -4.58
CA TYR A 30 20.41 7.93 -4.59
C TYR A 30 20.95 8.25 -3.19
N PHE A 31 20.17 7.95 -2.15
CA PHE A 31 20.59 8.15 -0.76
C PHE A 31 20.95 6.82 -0.07
N ALA A 32 20.75 5.71 -0.75
CA ALA A 32 21.04 4.41 -0.18
C ALA A 32 22.53 4.06 -0.31
N ASP A 33 23.08 3.43 0.71
CA ASP A 33 24.43 2.84 0.69
C ASP A 33 24.44 1.57 -0.15
N TYR A 34 23.32 0.83 -0.14
CA TYR A 34 23.11 -0.38 -0.93
C TYR A 34 21.77 -0.34 -1.64
N VAL A 35 21.79 -0.59 -2.95
CA VAL A 35 20.59 -0.77 -3.76
C VAL A 35 20.51 -2.22 -4.19
N LEU A 36 19.44 -2.89 -3.78
CA LEU A 36 19.23 -4.31 -4.03
C LEU A 36 18.11 -4.48 -5.07
N PRO A 37 18.39 -5.12 -6.21
CA PRO A 37 17.37 -5.39 -7.20
C PRO A 37 16.42 -6.48 -6.69
N MET A 38 15.14 -6.15 -6.59
CA MET A 38 14.09 -7.08 -6.18
C MET A 38 13.17 -7.43 -7.34
N GLY A 39 12.63 -8.64 -7.32
CA GLY A 39 11.79 -9.16 -8.38
C GLY A 39 10.55 -8.31 -8.66
N HIS A 40 10.33 -8.01 -9.93
CA HIS A 40 9.06 -7.50 -10.41
C HIS A 40 8.00 -8.61 -10.33
N SER A 41 6.74 -8.26 -10.53
CA SER A 41 5.61 -9.19 -10.37
C SER A 41 5.71 -10.53 -11.10
N SER A 42 6.42 -10.61 -12.23
CA SER A 42 6.65 -11.86 -12.98
C SER A 42 7.89 -12.64 -12.51
N GLU A 43 8.70 -12.07 -11.65
CA GLU A 43 10.00 -12.56 -11.24
C GLU A 43 10.01 -13.09 -9.81
N ARG A 44 8.86 -13.01 -9.12
CA ARG A 44 8.68 -13.45 -7.74
C ARG A 44 7.34 -14.13 -7.51
N HIS A 45 7.24 -14.89 -6.44
CA HIS A 45 5.94 -15.26 -5.89
C HIS A 45 5.22 -14.03 -5.33
N ASP A 46 3.91 -14.11 -5.25
CA ASP A 46 3.10 -13.08 -4.62
C ASP A 46 1.84 -13.69 -4.03
N LEU A 47 1.48 -13.23 -2.85
CA LEU A 47 0.29 -13.64 -2.14
C LEU A 47 -0.60 -12.42 -1.94
N ILE A 48 -1.85 -12.54 -2.33
CA ILE A 48 -2.82 -11.47 -2.19
C ILE A 48 -4.05 -12.03 -1.47
N SER A 49 -4.45 -11.36 -0.40
CA SER A 49 -5.74 -11.58 0.24
C SER A 49 -6.63 -10.37 -0.02
N TYR A 50 -7.87 -10.63 -0.46
CA TYR A 50 -8.85 -9.58 -0.73
C TYR A 50 -10.06 -9.74 0.17
N GLU A 51 -10.31 -8.70 0.95
CA GLU A 51 -11.51 -8.54 1.79
C GLU A 51 -12.46 -7.47 1.23
N THR A 52 -12.16 -6.96 0.03
CA THR A 52 -12.91 -5.87 -0.62
C THR A 52 -13.99 -6.35 -1.58
N HIS A 53 -14.18 -7.65 -1.69
CA HIS A 53 -15.21 -8.29 -2.50
C HIS A 53 -16.27 -8.96 -1.63
N ALA A 54 -17.38 -9.36 -2.22
CA ALA A 54 -18.42 -10.10 -1.54
C ALA A 54 -17.94 -11.46 -0.96
N GLY A 55 -16.83 -12.00 -1.48
CA GLY A 55 -16.09 -13.13 -0.94
C GLY A 55 -14.72 -12.74 -0.40
N MET A 56 -14.25 -13.48 0.58
CA MET A 56 -12.87 -13.43 1.05
C MET A 56 -12.03 -14.40 0.20
N TRP A 57 -11.06 -13.87 -0.51
CA TRP A 57 -10.21 -14.63 -1.42
C TRP A 57 -8.77 -14.61 -0.98
N ILE A 58 -8.07 -15.71 -1.23
CA ILE A 58 -6.60 -15.76 -1.24
C ILE A 58 -6.15 -16.07 -2.67
N ALA A 59 -5.23 -15.28 -3.20
CA ALA A 59 -4.68 -15.47 -4.54
C ALA A 59 -3.18 -15.63 -4.49
N TYR A 60 -2.65 -16.45 -5.39
CA TYR A 60 -1.25 -16.80 -5.46
C TYR A 60 -0.73 -16.67 -6.88
N ARG A 61 0.41 -16.04 -7.03
CA ARG A 61 1.12 -15.93 -8.29
C ARG A 61 2.51 -16.54 -8.17
N GLN A 62 2.85 -17.37 -9.12
CA GLN A 62 4.17 -17.97 -9.26
C GLN A 62 5.09 -17.10 -10.13
N PRO A 63 6.42 -17.10 -9.91
CA PRO A 63 7.36 -16.42 -10.78
C PRO A 63 7.41 -17.12 -12.14
N VAL A 64 7.03 -16.38 -13.17
CA VAL A 64 6.85 -16.93 -14.53
C VAL A 64 8.15 -17.53 -15.09
N LEU A 65 9.29 -16.87 -14.83
CA LEU A 65 10.58 -17.33 -15.33
C LEU A 65 11.04 -18.62 -14.63
N ARG A 66 10.79 -18.75 -13.33
CA ARG A 66 11.09 -19.97 -12.59
C ARG A 66 10.25 -21.15 -13.07
N GLU A 67 8.93 -20.90 -13.27
CA GLU A 67 8.04 -21.92 -13.81
C GLU A 67 8.39 -22.33 -15.25
N TYR A 68 8.80 -21.36 -16.06
CA TYR A 68 9.31 -21.67 -17.39
C TYR A 68 10.58 -22.53 -17.33
N ALA A 69 11.52 -22.21 -16.45
CA ALA A 69 12.73 -23.00 -16.26
C ALA A 69 12.42 -24.45 -15.82
N ARG A 70 11.49 -24.61 -14.86
CA ARG A 70 11.03 -25.94 -14.41
C ARG A 70 10.42 -26.77 -15.56
N ARG A 71 9.62 -26.15 -16.41
CA ARG A 71 9.04 -26.80 -17.60
C ARG A 71 10.09 -27.18 -18.65
N GLN A 72 11.26 -26.58 -18.59
CA GLN A 72 12.44 -26.97 -19.41
C GLN A 72 13.32 -28.01 -18.72
N GLY A 73 12.88 -28.60 -17.61
CA GLY A 73 13.63 -29.59 -16.85
C GLY A 73 14.77 -29.01 -16.01
N LYS A 74 14.78 -27.71 -15.76
CA LYS A 74 15.72 -27.06 -14.84
C LYS A 74 15.08 -26.97 -13.46
N GLU A 75 15.88 -27.21 -12.42
CA GLU A 75 15.42 -27.11 -11.04
C GLU A 75 16.20 -26.01 -10.31
N PRO A 76 15.85 -24.73 -10.50
CA PRO A 76 16.51 -23.62 -9.80
C PRO A 76 16.27 -23.72 -8.29
N GLU A 77 17.35 -23.70 -7.53
CA GLU A 77 17.28 -23.68 -6.07
C GLU A 77 16.62 -22.38 -5.58
N PHE A 78 17.05 -21.25 -6.17
CA PHE A 78 16.51 -19.93 -5.86
C PHE A 78 15.83 -19.32 -7.09
N THR A 79 14.82 -18.50 -6.84
CA THR A 79 14.08 -17.80 -7.89
C THR A 79 14.98 -16.88 -8.71
N TYR A 80 15.95 -16.21 -8.08
CA TYR A 80 16.87 -15.32 -8.80
C TYR A 80 17.69 -16.02 -9.88
N GLN A 81 17.94 -17.32 -9.76
CA GLN A 81 18.68 -18.09 -10.78
C GLN A 81 17.93 -18.17 -12.13
N SER A 82 16.64 -17.89 -12.10
CA SER A 82 15.81 -17.84 -13.31
C SER A 82 15.57 -16.41 -13.80
N ASN A 83 15.87 -15.42 -12.99
CA ASN A 83 15.64 -14.02 -13.30
C ASN A 83 16.83 -13.41 -14.06
N PRO A 84 16.63 -12.34 -14.83
CA PRO A 84 17.74 -11.61 -15.43
C PRO A 84 18.60 -10.92 -14.36
N GLY A 85 19.90 -11.08 -14.42
CA GLY A 85 20.83 -10.53 -13.44
C GLY A 85 20.70 -11.17 -12.05
N GLU A 86 20.96 -10.39 -11.03
CA GLU A 86 20.89 -10.82 -9.62
C GLU A 86 19.59 -10.35 -8.94
N VAL A 87 18.47 -10.51 -9.63
CA VAL A 87 17.16 -10.05 -9.15
C VAL A 87 16.56 -11.09 -8.22
N TRP A 88 16.64 -10.81 -6.93
CA TRP A 88 16.13 -11.67 -5.88
C TRP A 88 14.60 -11.58 -5.74
N GLU A 89 14.02 -12.67 -5.31
CA GLU A 89 12.71 -12.68 -4.69
C GLU A 89 12.84 -12.21 -3.24
N GLU A 90 11.97 -11.32 -2.82
CA GLU A 90 12.09 -10.64 -1.53
C GLU A 90 12.04 -11.63 -0.35
N ASP A 91 11.11 -12.58 -0.37
CA ASP A 91 10.97 -13.57 0.69
C ASP A 91 12.21 -14.49 0.78
N GLU A 92 12.73 -14.97 -0.35
CA GLU A 92 13.97 -15.77 -0.38
C GLU A 92 15.17 -14.96 0.12
N PHE A 93 15.24 -13.67 -0.25
CA PHE A 93 16.33 -12.80 0.18
C PHE A 93 16.36 -12.68 1.72
N TRP A 94 15.22 -12.48 2.36
CA TRP A 94 15.17 -12.36 3.82
C TRP A 94 15.48 -13.68 4.52
N ILE A 95 15.03 -14.82 3.99
CA ILE A 95 15.38 -16.14 4.49
C ILE A 95 16.90 -16.33 4.43
N GLU A 96 17.53 -16.07 3.28
CA GLU A 96 18.96 -16.22 3.10
C GLU A 96 19.76 -15.25 4.00
N LEU A 97 19.34 -14.00 4.05
CA LEU A 97 20.01 -12.99 4.87
C LEU A 97 19.99 -13.36 6.36
N SER A 98 18.85 -13.85 6.87
CA SER A 98 18.71 -14.23 8.28
C SER A 98 19.72 -15.31 8.69
N TRP A 99 19.95 -16.29 7.83
CA TRP A 99 20.94 -17.36 8.07
C TRP A 99 22.38 -16.90 7.95
N ARG A 100 22.65 -15.89 7.12
CA ARG A 100 24.00 -15.33 6.95
C ARG A 100 24.40 -14.39 8.07
N ILE A 101 23.47 -13.60 8.61
CA ILE A 101 23.76 -12.68 9.72
C ILE A 101 23.77 -13.38 11.08
N ASP A 102 23.09 -14.52 11.20
CA ASP A 102 22.98 -15.29 12.45
C ASP A 102 23.31 -16.77 12.24
N PRO A 103 24.52 -17.10 11.74
CA PRO A 103 24.88 -18.48 11.39
C PRO A 103 24.81 -19.43 12.59
N GLU A 104 25.10 -18.92 13.79
CA GLU A 104 25.12 -19.70 15.04
C GLU A 104 23.81 -19.61 15.84
N GLY A 105 22.83 -18.80 15.39
CA GLY A 105 21.57 -18.58 16.10
C GLY A 105 21.67 -17.72 17.36
N LYS A 106 22.78 -17.03 17.56
CA LYS A 106 23.03 -16.22 18.78
C LYS A 106 22.27 -14.90 18.80
N LEU A 107 21.85 -14.39 17.65
CA LEU A 107 21.08 -13.15 17.52
C LEU A 107 19.58 -13.37 17.64
N GLY A 108 19.12 -14.63 17.66
CA GLY A 108 17.70 -14.96 17.72
C GLY A 108 16.93 -14.67 16.41
N VAL A 109 17.63 -14.44 15.30
CA VAL A 109 17.03 -14.15 14.01
C VAL A 109 16.79 -15.42 13.23
N LYS A 110 17.80 -16.30 13.17
CA LYS A 110 17.75 -17.55 12.41
C LYS A 110 16.59 -18.46 12.81
N GLU A 111 16.24 -18.50 14.08
CA GLU A 111 15.18 -19.37 14.63
C GLU A 111 13.80 -19.10 14.00
N HIS A 112 13.54 -17.86 13.57
CA HIS A 112 12.28 -17.49 12.90
C HIS A 112 12.18 -17.97 11.45
N PHE A 113 13.30 -18.47 10.89
CA PHE A 113 13.41 -18.95 9.51
C PHE A 113 13.85 -20.43 9.44
N LEU A 114 13.50 -21.20 10.47
CA LEU A 114 13.63 -22.65 10.45
C LEU A 114 12.46 -23.28 9.70
N SER A 115 12.74 -24.37 9.00
CA SER A 115 11.70 -25.15 8.32
C SER A 115 10.74 -25.76 9.37
N PRO A 116 9.43 -25.59 9.23
CA PRO A 116 8.46 -26.28 10.06
C PRO A 116 8.26 -27.75 9.66
N TYR A 117 8.93 -28.20 8.60
CA TYR A 117 8.79 -29.55 8.04
C TYR A 117 10.07 -30.38 8.14
N ARG A 118 11.23 -29.73 8.37
CA ARG A 118 12.55 -30.35 8.47
C ARG A 118 13.29 -29.76 9.66
N GLU A 119 13.49 -30.57 10.68
CA GLU A 119 14.07 -30.12 11.96
C GLU A 119 15.49 -29.54 11.79
N GLY A 120 15.68 -28.33 12.29
CA GLY A 120 16.96 -27.63 12.29
C GLY A 120 17.43 -27.10 10.91
N GLU A 121 16.67 -27.33 9.86
CA GLU A 121 17.00 -26.88 8.52
C GLU A 121 16.42 -25.51 8.19
N LYS A 122 17.02 -24.86 7.19
CA LYS A 122 16.57 -23.59 6.67
C LYS A 122 15.24 -23.73 5.94
N LEU A 123 14.33 -22.79 6.18
CA LEU A 123 13.08 -22.65 5.45
C LEU A 123 13.34 -22.41 3.96
N THR A 124 12.67 -23.14 3.08
CA THR A 124 12.64 -22.85 1.65
C THR A 124 11.43 -22.01 1.28
N ILE A 125 11.47 -21.37 0.11
CA ILE A 125 10.34 -20.56 -0.36
C ILE A 125 9.08 -21.43 -0.58
N ASP A 126 9.23 -22.64 -1.05
CA ASP A 126 8.11 -23.57 -1.24
C ASP A 126 7.50 -23.99 0.10
N GLU A 127 8.30 -24.19 1.13
CA GLU A 127 7.84 -24.48 2.49
C GLU A 127 7.17 -23.26 3.15
N TYR A 128 7.66 -22.05 2.85
CA TYR A 128 7.04 -20.80 3.30
C TYR A 128 5.60 -20.70 2.80
N TYR A 129 5.37 -20.86 1.51
CA TYR A 129 4.02 -20.83 0.94
C TYR A 129 3.18 -22.04 1.34
N ARG A 130 3.78 -23.24 1.44
CA ARG A 130 3.10 -24.41 1.99
C ARG A 130 2.59 -24.15 3.39
N PHE A 131 3.43 -23.58 4.26
CA PHE A 131 3.05 -23.25 5.63
C PHE A 131 1.83 -22.32 5.71
N ILE A 132 1.76 -21.35 4.81
CA ILE A 132 0.62 -20.43 4.71
C ILE A 132 -0.62 -21.20 4.24
N PHE A 133 -0.53 -21.94 3.15
CA PHE A 133 -1.70 -22.60 2.53
C PHE A 133 -2.23 -23.77 3.35
N ASP A 134 -1.40 -24.50 4.06
CA ASP A 134 -1.83 -25.56 4.99
C ASP A 134 -2.71 -25.01 6.13
N ARG A 135 -2.73 -23.68 6.33
CA ARG A 135 -3.50 -22.98 7.39
C ARG A 135 -4.67 -22.15 6.88
N VAL A 136 -4.88 -22.11 5.59
CA VAL A 136 -6.03 -21.41 5.00
C VAL A 136 -7.29 -22.23 5.25
N PRO A 137 -8.30 -21.70 5.96
CA PRO A 137 -9.52 -22.46 6.28
C PRO A 137 -10.21 -23.00 5.04
N GLY A 138 -10.45 -24.30 5.01
CA GLY A 138 -11.13 -25.01 3.92
C GLY A 138 -10.26 -25.33 2.70
N LEU A 139 -9.06 -24.77 2.59
CA LEU A 139 -8.19 -25.05 1.46
C LEU A 139 -7.56 -26.47 1.51
N PRO A 140 -7.05 -26.96 2.66
CA PRO A 140 -6.56 -28.33 2.75
C PRO A 140 -7.61 -29.37 2.38
N GLU A 141 -8.84 -29.21 2.85
CA GLU A 141 -9.95 -30.11 2.55
C GLU A 141 -10.29 -30.05 1.05
N LYS A 142 -10.33 -28.85 0.49
CA LYS A 142 -10.62 -28.67 -0.93
C LYS A 142 -9.53 -29.25 -1.83
N ALA A 143 -8.28 -29.09 -1.47
CA ALA A 143 -7.15 -29.66 -2.20
C ALA A 143 -7.17 -31.19 -2.18
N ALA A 144 -7.51 -31.78 -1.02
CA ALA A 144 -7.62 -33.23 -0.86
C ALA A 144 -8.70 -33.87 -1.74
N GLU A 145 -9.79 -33.15 -2.07
CA GLU A 145 -10.81 -33.62 -3.01
C GLU A 145 -10.24 -33.91 -4.41
N GLU A 146 -9.09 -33.33 -4.74
CA GLU A 146 -8.44 -33.46 -6.04
C GLU A 146 -7.08 -34.19 -5.95
N ASP A 147 -6.80 -34.87 -4.83
CA ASP A 147 -5.53 -35.53 -4.53
C ASP A 147 -4.31 -34.56 -4.63
N LEU A 148 -4.50 -33.28 -4.27
CA LEU A 148 -3.48 -32.24 -4.28
C LEU A 148 -3.09 -31.82 -2.86
N SER A 149 -1.83 -31.37 -2.72
CA SER A 149 -1.47 -30.55 -1.56
C SER A 149 -2.10 -29.15 -1.68
N PRO A 150 -2.30 -28.40 -0.56
CA PRO A 150 -2.76 -27.01 -0.63
C PRO A 150 -1.89 -26.12 -1.52
N LEU A 151 -0.56 -26.29 -1.47
CA LEU A 151 0.37 -25.55 -2.34
C LEU A 151 0.17 -25.90 -3.82
N ASP A 152 0.01 -27.20 -4.15
CA ASP A 152 -0.18 -27.62 -5.54
C ASP A 152 -1.56 -27.20 -6.07
N TYR A 153 -2.58 -27.19 -5.22
CA TYR A 153 -3.88 -26.63 -5.55
C TYR A 153 -3.73 -25.15 -5.93
N MET A 154 -3.04 -24.35 -5.09
CA MET A 154 -2.82 -22.94 -5.38
C MET A 154 -1.92 -22.70 -6.60
N ARG A 155 -0.95 -23.57 -6.84
CA ARG A 155 -0.15 -23.55 -8.08
C ARG A 155 -0.99 -23.80 -9.33
N ARG A 156 -1.98 -24.67 -9.21
CA ARG A 156 -2.85 -25.03 -10.33
C ARG A 156 -3.90 -23.98 -10.62
N TYR A 157 -4.57 -23.47 -9.59
CA TYR A 157 -5.74 -22.61 -9.72
C TYR A 157 -5.44 -21.12 -9.51
N GLY A 158 -4.41 -20.79 -8.78
CA GLY A 158 -4.00 -19.42 -8.51
C GLY A 158 -4.87 -18.64 -7.53
N ALA A 159 -6.05 -19.15 -7.15
CA ALA A 159 -6.96 -18.49 -6.22
C ALA A 159 -7.88 -19.50 -5.52
N PHE A 160 -8.27 -19.16 -4.28
CA PHE A 160 -9.24 -19.91 -3.49
C PHE A 160 -10.17 -18.96 -2.74
N GLU A 161 -11.48 -19.25 -2.77
CA GLU A 161 -12.47 -18.50 -2.01
C GLU A 161 -12.62 -19.09 -0.60
N VAL A 162 -12.05 -18.40 0.38
CA VAL A 162 -12.05 -18.83 1.78
C VAL A 162 -13.45 -18.71 2.39
N LYS A 163 -14.17 -17.65 2.05
CA LYS A 163 -15.50 -17.37 2.59
C LYS A 163 -16.32 -16.52 1.64
N LYS A 164 -17.58 -16.93 1.47
CA LYS A 164 -18.57 -16.18 0.67
C LYS A 164 -19.30 -15.13 1.50
N GLU A 165 -19.90 -14.17 0.82
CA GLU A 165 -20.87 -13.22 1.37
C GLU A 165 -20.37 -12.47 2.62
N VAL A 166 -19.10 -12.10 2.63
CA VAL A 166 -18.46 -11.48 3.82
C VAL A 166 -19.03 -10.10 4.17
N TYR A 167 -19.69 -9.41 3.24
CA TYR A 167 -20.33 -8.13 3.54
C TYR A 167 -21.55 -8.26 4.46
N GLU A 168 -22.17 -9.43 4.55
CA GLU A 168 -23.35 -9.67 5.37
C GLU A 168 -23.07 -10.47 6.65
N LEU A 169 -21.80 -10.66 7.01
CA LEU A 169 -21.40 -11.41 8.21
C LEU A 169 -22.06 -10.88 9.49
N TYR A 170 -22.33 -9.58 9.54
CA TYR A 170 -23.01 -8.95 10.68
C TYR A 170 -24.45 -9.48 10.89
N ARG A 171 -25.06 -10.06 9.86
CA ARG A 171 -26.42 -10.67 9.91
C ARG A 171 -26.41 -12.14 10.36
N ASN A 172 -25.24 -12.76 10.45
CA ASN A 172 -25.17 -14.15 10.87
C ASN A 172 -25.77 -14.33 12.26
N PRO A 173 -26.55 -15.38 12.50
CA PRO A 173 -27.08 -15.65 13.82
C PRO A 173 -25.96 -15.96 14.81
N LEU A 174 -26.12 -15.55 16.05
CA LEU A 174 -25.29 -16.06 17.14
C LEU A 174 -25.57 -17.53 17.35
N SER A 175 -24.54 -18.32 17.62
CA SER A 175 -24.69 -19.75 17.91
C SER A 175 -25.41 -19.98 19.26
N GLU A 176 -25.99 -21.14 19.45
CA GLU A 176 -26.63 -21.52 20.73
C GLU A 176 -25.64 -21.44 21.91
N GLU A 177 -24.39 -21.80 21.67
CA GLU A 177 -23.34 -21.72 22.68
C GLU A 177 -23.00 -20.27 23.05
N GLN A 178 -22.93 -19.39 22.07
CA GLN A 178 -22.72 -17.94 22.30
C GLN A 178 -23.88 -17.32 23.07
N LEU A 179 -25.09 -17.80 22.86
CA LEU A 179 -26.30 -17.31 23.52
C LEU A 179 -26.47 -17.78 24.97
N LYS A 180 -25.72 -18.80 25.41
CA LYS A 180 -25.75 -19.26 26.79
C LYS A 180 -25.32 -18.18 27.76
N GLY A 181 -26.17 -17.87 28.74
CA GLY A 181 -25.91 -16.83 29.75
C GLY A 181 -25.99 -15.38 29.26
N THR A 182 -26.60 -15.17 28.08
CA THR A 182 -26.82 -13.83 27.56
C THR A 182 -28.10 -13.17 28.04
N LYS A 183 -28.07 -11.84 28.06
CA LYS A 183 -29.25 -10.99 28.28
C LYS A 183 -29.55 -10.21 27.00
N ILE A 184 -30.78 -10.30 26.52
CA ILE A 184 -31.22 -9.56 25.34
C ILE A 184 -31.92 -8.27 25.79
N ASP A 185 -31.31 -7.14 25.44
CA ASP A 185 -31.92 -5.82 25.57
C ASP A 185 -32.58 -5.44 24.24
N LYS A 186 -33.89 -5.79 24.13
CA LYS A 186 -34.66 -5.51 22.93
C LYS A 186 -34.87 -3.99 22.69
N LYS A 187 -34.87 -3.19 23.75
CA LYS A 187 -35.06 -1.73 23.66
C LYS A 187 -33.86 -1.09 22.95
N ASN A 188 -32.67 -1.49 23.31
CA ASN A 188 -31.43 -1.00 22.71
C ASN A 188 -30.90 -1.89 21.57
N GLY A 189 -31.61 -2.98 21.22
CA GLY A 189 -31.17 -3.88 20.16
C GLY A 189 -29.81 -4.49 20.43
N THR A 190 -29.52 -4.95 21.65
CA THR A 190 -28.18 -5.44 22.04
C THR A 190 -28.29 -6.80 22.73
N VAL A 191 -27.37 -7.70 22.41
CA VAL A 191 -27.18 -8.98 23.10
C VAL A 191 -25.95 -8.85 23.99
N LEU A 192 -26.14 -9.00 25.30
CA LEU A 192 -25.12 -8.80 26.31
C LEU A 192 -24.71 -10.12 26.96
N LYS A 193 -23.41 -10.33 27.19
CA LYS A 193 -22.84 -11.39 28.03
C LYS A 193 -21.87 -10.73 29.00
N ASP A 194 -22.05 -10.98 30.28
CA ASP A 194 -21.25 -10.39 31.36
C ASP A 194 -21.14 -8.84 31.25
N GLY A 195 -22.26 -8.20 30.87
CA GLY A 195 -22.35 -6.75 30.71
C GLY A 195 -21.71 -6.19 29.42
N LYS A 196 -21.11 -7.03 28.58
CA LYS A 196 -20.47 -6.62 27.31
C LYS A 196 -21.32 -6.99 26.10
N PRO A 197 -21.40 -6.13 25.08
CA PRO A 197 -22.04 -6.47 23.82
C PRO A 197 -21.31 -7.60 23.09
N ILE A 198 -22.03 -8.67 22.77
CA ILE A 198 -21.54 -9.77 21.96
C ILE A 198 -22.26 -9.90 20.62
N GLY A 199 -23.35 -9.16 20.45
CA GLY A 199 -24.16 -9.15 19.25
C GLY A 199 -25.28 -8.13 19.32
N VAL A 200 -26.12 -8.13 18.32
CA VAL A 200 -27.29 -7.26 18.19
C VAL A 200 -28.58 -8.08 18.12
N TRP A 201 -29.66 -7.48 18.58
CA TRP A 201 -31.00 -7.97 18.34
C TRP A 201 -31.59 -7.17 17.17
N ALA A 202 -31.66 -7.78 16.01
CA ALA A 202 -32.15 -7.16 14.79
C ALA A 202 -33.08 -8.14 14.04
N ASP A 203 -34.10 -7.64 13.40
CA ASP A 203 -35.07 -8.42 12.61
C ASP A 203 -35.67 -9.62 13.38
N GLY A 204 -35.92 -9.42 14.68
CA GLY A 204 -36.51 -10.45 15.56
C GLY A 204 -35.56 -11.58 15.98
N LYS A 205 -34.30 -11.51 15.71
CA LYS A 205 -33.30 -12.55 16.03
C LYS A 205 -31.98 -11.95 16.56
N PRO A 206 -31.23 -12.74 17.37
CA PRO A 206 -29.90 -12.37 17.81
C PRO A 206 -28.89 -12.63 16.68
N SER A 207 -28.12 -11.60 16.31
CA SER A 207 -27.12 -11.66 15.25
C SER A 207 -25.75 -11.17 15.74
N VAL A 208 -24.70 -11.51 15.03
CA VAL A 208 -23.30 -11.19 15.38
C VAL A 208 -23.07 -9.68 15.47
N GLY A 209 -23.67 -8.91 14.56
CA GLY A 209 -23.43 -7.48 14.46
C GLY A 209 -22.08 -7.12 13.84
N PHE A 210 -21.76 -5.86 13.82
CA PHE A 210 -20.49 -5.36 13.27
C PHE A 210 -19.29 -5.68 14.19
N ALA A 211 -18.10 -5.70 13.62
CA ALA A 211 -16.84 -5.90 14.36
C ALA A 211 -16.42 -4.63 15.13
N SER A 212 -17.36 -4.03 15.86
CA SER A 212 -17.18 -2.86 16.71
C SER A 212 -17.45 -3.20 18.18
N PRO A 213 -17.00 -2.41 19.16
CA PRO A 213 -17.30 -2.63 20.58
C PRO A 213 -18.77 -2.74 20.89
N SER A 214 -19.63 -1.94 20.28
CA SER A 214 -21.07 -1.95 20.46
C SER A 214 -21.80 -3.00 19.62
N LYS A 215 -21.09 -3.68 18.71
CA LYS A 215 -21.65 -4.56 17.67
C LYS A 215 -22.57 -3.88 16.67
N LYS A 216 -22.60 -2.55 16.67
CA LYS A 216 -23.37 -1.69 15.77
C LYS A 216 -22.43 -0.86 14.91
N GLN A 217 -22.97 -0.21 13.90
CA GLN A 217 -22.26 0.86 13.22
C GLN A 217 -22.02 2.01 14.21
N GLU A 218 -20.77 2.38 14.39
CA GLU A 218 -20.38 3.45 15.30
C GLU A 218 -20.03 4.70 14.50
N LEU A 219 -20.74 5.78 14.80
CA LEU A 219 -20.44 7.12 14.25
C LEU A 219 -19.49 7.89 15.17
N PHE A 220 -19.56 7.61 16.48
CA PHE A 220 -18.65 8.19 17.44
C PHE A 220 -17.38 7.36 17.56
N SER A 221 -16.22 7.94 17.29
CA SER A 221 -14.92 7.28 17.44
C SER A 221 -14.40 7.46 18.87
N LYS A 222 -14.55 6.41 19.69
CA LYS A 222 -13.94 6.40 21.02
C LYS A 222 -12.41 6.50 20.97
N THR A 223 -11.79 5.89 19.97
CA THR A 223 -10.33 5.95 19.77
C THR A 223 -9.85 7.39 19.62
N LEU A 224 -10.48 8.17 18.74
CA LEU A 224 -10.11 9.57 18.54
C LEU A 224 -10.39 10.43 19.78
N SER A 225 -11.48 10.10 20.52
CA SER A 225 -11.75 10.74 21.81
C SER A 225 -10.65 10.46 22.84
N ASP A 226 -10.22 9.21 22.95
CA ASP A 226 -9.16 8.80 23.86
C ASP A 226 -7.80 9.44 23.50
N TRP A 227 -7.56 9.66 22.19
CA TRP A 227 -6.39 10.40 21.69
C TRP A 227 -6.50 11.92 21.89
N LYS A 228 -7.59 12.39 22.48
CA LYS A 228 -7.86 13.82 22.71
C LYS A 228 -7.95 14.65 21.43
N TRP A 229 -8.59 14.09 20.43
CA TRP A 229 -8.94 14.74 19.17
C TRP A 229 -10.48 14.89 19.07
N PRO A 230 -11.10 15.72 19.92
CA PRO A 230 -12.56 15.80 20.03
C PRO A 230 -13.24 16.27 18.74
N GLU A 231 -12.55 17.07 17.94
CA GLU A 231 -13.06 17.59 16.66
C GLU A 231 -13.26 16.51 15.59
N TYR A 232 -12.63 15.34 15.75
CA TYR A 232 -12.70 14.21 14.80
C TYR A 232 -13.53 13.04 15.33
N THR A 233 -14.08 13.13 16.53
CA THR A 233 -14.82 12.02 17.14
C THR A 233 -16.13 11.68 16.45
N LEU A 234 -16.75 12.65 15.80
CA LEU A 234 -17.93 12.47 14.98
C LEU A 234 -17.62 12.83 13.53
N PRO A 235 -18.14 12.06 12.56
CA PRO A 235 -18.08 12.46 11.17
C PRO A 235 -18.72 13.82 10.97
N GLY A 236 -18.02 14.74 10.37
CA GLY A 236 -18.49 16.08 10.09
C GLY A 236 -17.70 16.71 8.96
N TYR A 237 -18.17 17.85 8.49
CA TYR A 237 -17.40 18.64 7.56
C TYR A 237 -16.25 19.33 8.28
N ILE A 238 -15.04 19.07 7.82
CA ILE A 238 -13.84 19.75 8.27
C ILE A 238 -13.28 20.50 7.07
N LYS A 239 -13.17 21.79 7.20
CA LYS A 239 -12.65 22.66 6.14
C LYS A 239 -11.21 22.24 5.81
N SER A 240 -10.94 21.98 4.54
CA SER A 240 -9.58 21.69 4.07
C SER A 240 -8.67 22.88 4.32
N HIS A 241 -7.40 22.63 4.62
CA HIS A 241 -6.37 23.67 4.71
C HIS A 241 -6.07 24.37 3.37
N VAL A 242 -6.57 23.83 2.27
CA VAL A 242 -6.50 24.40 0.91
C VAL A 242 -7.89 24.74 0.38
N HIS A 243 -8.79 25.19 1.27
CA HIS A 243 -10.15 25.52 0.91
C HIS A 243 -10.20 26.77 0.01
N GLU A 244 -11.14 26.79 -0.94
CA GLU A 244 -11.26 27.88 -1.93
C GLU A 244 -11.54 29.26 -1.32
N GLU A 245 -12.14 29.32 -0.14
CA GLU A 245 -12.37 30.57 0.60
C GLU A 245 -11.07 31.25 1.08
N GLU A 246 -9.98 30.52 1.18
CA GLU A 246 -8.66 30.99 1.59
C GLU A 246 -7.79 31.40 0.41
N MET A 247 -8.32 31.29 -0.81
CA MET A 247 -7.59 31.53 -2.05
C MET A 247 -7.97 32.89 -2.65
N ASP A 248 -6.94 33.65 -3.01
CA ASP A 248 -7.13 34.90 -3.76
C ASP A 248 -7.08 34.60 -5.27
N ARG A 249 -8.27 34.42 -5.83
CA ARG A 249 -8.43 34.16 -7.27
C ARG A 249 -7.86 35.27 -8.16
N SER A 250 -7.78 36.50 -7.64
CA SER A 250 -7.23 37.64 -8.38
C SER A 250 -5.71 37.55 -8.52
N LYS A 251 -5.07 36.89 -7.55
CA LYS A 251 -3.62 36.59 -7.58
C LYS A 251 -3.27 35.31 -8.34
N GLY A 252 -4.27 34.58 -8.81
CA GLY A 252 -4.07 33.31 -9.52
C GLY A 252 -3.94 32.10 -8.61
N ASP A 253 -4.49 32.16 -7.40
CA ASP A 253 -4.54 31.01 -6.51
C ASP A 253 -5.57 29.99 -6.99
N PHE A 254 -5.18 28.74 -6.95
CA PHE A 254 -6.01 27.60 -7.34
C PHE A 254 -5.88 26.45 -6.35
N PRO A 255 -6.96 25.70 -6.06
CA PRO A 255 -6.82 24.39 -5.46
C PRO A 255 -6.13 23.45 -6.46
N LEU A 256 -5.03 22.84 -6.02
CA LEU A 256 -4.33 21.81 -6.77
C LEU A 256 -4.90 20.43 -6.39
N VAL A 257 -5.33 19.67 -7.38
CA VAL A 257 -5.84 18.31 -7.22
C VAL A 257 -4.79 17.31 -7.71
N PRO A 258 -4.03 16.66 -6.82
CA PRO A 258 -2.97 15.72 -7.21
C PRO A 258 -3.44 14.26 -7.24
N THR A 259 -4.68 13.97 -6.91
CA THR A 259 -5.16 12.64 -6.55
C THR A 259 -5.68 11.77 -7.70
N TYR A 260 -5.63 12.24 -8.93
CA TYR A 260 -6.02 11.41 -10.05
C TYR A 260 -4.82 10.67 -10.69
N ARG A 261 -5.11 9.58 -11.40
CA ARG A 261 -4.11 8.77 -12.06
C ARG A 261 -4.23 8.89 -13.58
N LEU A 262 -3.12 9.16 -14.23
CA LEU A 262 -3.06 8.98 -15.68
C LEU A 262 -2.95 7.48 -15.97
N PRO A 263 -3.66 6.96 -17.00
CA PRO A 263 -3.76 5.52 -17.23
C PRO A 263 -2.42 4.79 -17.41
N THR A 264 -1.41 5.47 -17.92
CA THR A 264 -0.08 4.90 -18.19
C THR A 264 0.92 5.16 -17.05
N LEU A 265 0.51 5.84 -15.97
CA LEU A 265 1.43 6.29 -14.93
C LEU A 265 1.17 5.60 -13.61
N ILE A 266 2.18 4.92 -13.09
CA ILE A 266 2.23 4.35 -11.75
C ILE A 266 3.59 4.66 -11.14
N HIS A 267 3.71 5.82 -10.47
CA HIS A 267 4.92 6.22 -9.76
C HIS A 267 6.20 6.05 -10.61
N SER A 268 7.34 5.82 -9.98
CA SER A 268 8.62 5.62 -10.67
C SER A 268 8.68 4.41 -11.61
N ARG A 269 7.79 3.43 -11.44
CA ARG A 269 7.73 2.25 -12.33
C ARG A 269 7.43 2.62 -13.77
N SER A 270 6.44 3.48 -13.98
CA SER A 270 6.05 3.93 -15.32
C SER A 270 7.14 4.73 -16.00
N SER A 271 7.86 5.55 -15.25
CA SER A 271 8.92 6.41 -15.80
C SER A 271 10.16 5.63 -16.25
N ASN A 272 10.28 4.36 -15.87
CA ASN A 272 11.36 3.46 -16.30
C ASN A 272 10.92 2.47 -17.38
N ALA A 273 9.63 2.30 -17.61
CA ALA A 273 9.11 1.36 -18.60
C ALA A 273 9.08 2.02 -19.99
N LYS A 274 9.97 1.60 -20.89
CA LYS A 274 10.13 2.17 -22.24
C LYS A 274 8.81 2.38 -22.96
N TRP A 275 7.98 1.34 -23.03
CA TRP A 275 6.71 1.39 -23.77
C TRP A 275 5.69 2.36 -23.16
N LEU A 276 5.65 2.48 -21.85
CA LEU A 276 4.77 3.44 -21.17
C LEU A 276 5.28 4.88 -21.37
N VAL A 277 6.60 5.08 -21.35
CA VAL A 277 7.22 6.37 -21.62
C VAL A 277 6.99 6.83 -23.05
N GLU A 278 6.97 5.93 -24.02
CA GLU A 278 6.64 6.24 -25.43
C GLU A 278 5.20 6.70 -25.59
N ILE A 279 4.26 6.13 -24.82
CA ILE A 279 2.84 6.52 -24.85
C ILE A 279 2.63 7.86 -24.13
N SER A 280 3.19 7.98 -22.91
CA SER A 280 3.06 9.18 -22.09
C SER A 280 4.26 9.33 -21.16
N ASN A 281 5.10 10.32 -21.43
CA ASN A 281 6.31 10.63 -20.67
C ASN A 281 6.22 11.95 -19.90
N ARG A 282 5.04 12.53 -19.79
CA ARG A 282 4.82 13.83 -19.21
C ARG A 282 3.71 13.80 -18.18
N ASN A 283 3.89 14.62 -17.16
CA ASN A 283 2.86 14.91 -16.16
C ASN A 283 2.43 16.37 -16.35
N PRO A 284 1.42 16.65 -17.18
CA PRO A 284 1.01 18.00 -17.46
C PRO A 284 0.23 18.60 -16.28
N LEU A 285 0.33 19.92 -16.15
CA LEU A 285 -0.60 20.71 -15.35
C LEU A 285 -1.88 20.91 -16.15
N TRP A 286 -2.98 20.31 -15.70
CA TRP A 286 -4.28 20.45 -16.32
C TRP A 286 -4.91 21.74 -15.87
N LEU A 287 -5.34 22.55 -16.83
CA LEU A 287 -5.91 23.86 -16.61
C LEU A 287 -7.11 24.06 -17.54
N HIS A 288 -8.22 24.58 -17.01
CA HIS A 288 -9.37 24.87 -17.85
C HIS A 288 -9.02 25.91 -18.90
N THR A 289 -9.59 25.80 -20.12
CA THR A 289 -9.27 26.70 -21.23
C THR A 289 -9.52 28.18 -20.92
N SER A 290 -10.59 28.48 -20.15
CA SER A 290 -10.88 29.86 -19.74
C SER A 290 -9.82 30.42 -18.76
N ASP A 291 -9.32 29.58 -17.84
CA ASP A 291 -8.28 29.97 -16.91
C ASP A 291 -6.94 30.13 -17.62
N ALA A 292 -6.63 29.20 -18.52
CA ALA A 292 -5.44 29.29 -19.37
C ALA A 292 -5.43 30.62 -20.14
N LYS A 293 -6.54 30.95 -20.79
CA LYS A 293 -6.70 32.20 -21.53
C LYS A 293 -6.54 33.43 -20.61
N ARG A 294 -7.16 33.42 -19.43
CA ARG A 294 -7.08 34.51 -18.44
C ARG A 294 -5.66 34.72 -17.94
N LEU A 295 -4.89 33.65 -17.75
CA LEU A 295 -3.51 33.69 -17.25
C LEU A 295 -2.47 33.84 -18.38
N GLY A 296 -2.88 33.84 -19.64
CA GLY A 296 -2.00 33.97 -20.80
C GLY A 296 -1.26 32.69 -21.18
N PHE A 297 -1.72 31.52 -20.73
CA PHE A 297 -1.14 30.23 -21.07
C PHE A 297 -1.85 29.57 -22.24
N LYS A 298 -1.10 28.75 -22.96
CA LYS A 298 -1.58 27.78 -23.95
C LYS A 298 -0.96 26.41 -23.70
N THR A 299 -1.58 25.39 -24.26
CA THR A 299 -1.05 24.02 -24.16
C THR A 299 0.39 23.97 -24.66
N GLY A 300 1.26 23.38 -23.84
CA GLY A 300 2.70 23.26 -24.09
C GLY A 300 3.57 24.30 -23.38
N ASP A 301 3.01 25.39 -22.91
CA ASP A 301 3.74 26.39 -22.13
C ASP A 301 4.20 25.81 -20.79
N LEU A 302 5.29 26.37 -20.24
CA LEU A 302 5.75 26.01 -18.91
C LEU A 302 5.10 26.93 -17.89
N ALA A 303 4.46 26.33 -16.89
CA ALA A 303 3.90 27.03 -15.75
C ALA A 303 4.64 26.62 -14.47
N ARG A 304 4.98 27.62 -13.66
CA ARG A 304 5.49 27.42 -12.31
C ARG A 304 4.33 27.40 -11.33
N VAL A 305 4.17 26.30 -10.62
CA VAL A 305 3.20 26.15 -9.55
C VAL A 305 3.90 26.36 -8.22
N ASN A 306 3.50 27.39 -7.49
CA ASN A 306 4.05 27.69 -6.16
C ASN A 306 3.10 27.19 -5.08
N THR A 307 3.66 26.62 -4.02
CA THR A 307 2.95 26.21 -2.82
C THR A 307 3.65 26.78 -1.60
N GLU A 308 3.06 26.63 -0.42
CA GLU A 308 3.69 27.09 0.83
C GLU A 308 5.03 26.41 1.13
N ILE A 309 5.24 25.20 0.59
CA ILE A 309 6.44 24.39 0.87
C ILE A 309 7.47 24.39 -0.26
N GLY A 310 7.14 24.95 -1.42
CA GLY A 310 8.04 24.97 -2.57
C GLY A 310 7.32 25.20 -3.89
N TYR A 311 7.97 24.84 -4.98
CA TYR A 311 7.39 24.97 -6.31
C TYR A 311 7.80 23.81 -7.20
N PHE A 312 7.01 23.60 -8.25
CA PHE A 312 7.39 22.76 -9.37
C PHE A 312 7.04 23.45 -10.71
N VAL A 313 7.63 22.96 -11.79
CA VAL A 313 7.34 23.46 -13.13
C VAL A 313 6.81 22.32 -13.98
N ALA A 314 5.66 22.53 -14.61
CA ALA A 314 5.02 21.58 -15.48
C ALA A 314 4.53 22.22 -16.77
N ARG A 315 4.35 21.40 -17.82
CA ARG A 315 3.75 21.87 -19.05
C ARG A 315 2.24 21.96 -18.88
N VAL A 316 1.68 23.06 -19.32
CA VAL A 316 0.23 23.26 -19.30
C VAL A 316 -0.44 22.39 -20.34
N TRP A 317 -1.53 21.78 -19.96
CA TRP A 317 -2.54 21.23 -20.86
C TRP A 317 -3.86 21.95 -20.62
N ALA A 318 -4.17 22.88 -21.52
CA ALA A 318 -5.44 23.59 -21.50
C ALA A 318 -6.54 22.67 -22.06
N THR A 319 -7.54 22.37 -21.25
CA THR A 319 -8.59 21.40 -21.60
C THR A 319 -9.93 21.75 -20.96
N GLU A 320 -11.02 21.48 -21.67
CA GLU A 320 -12.38 21.55 -21.14
C GLU A 320 -12.70 20.44 -20.14
N GLY A 321 -11.82 19.43 -20.02
CA GLY A 321 -11.96 18.34 -19.06
C GLY A 321 -11.67 18.74 -17.60
N MET A 322 -11.31 20.00 -17.34
CA MET A 322 -11.12 20.54 -16.00
C MET A 322 -12.25 21.48 -15.62
N ARG A 323 -12.59 21.51 -14.34
CA ARG A 323 -13.48 22.56 -13.78
C ARG A 323 -12.75 23.91 -13.78
N PRO A 324 -13.38 25.01 -14.24
CA PRO A 324 -12.80 26.34 -14.07
C PRO A 324 -12.44 26.63 -12.61
N GLY A 325 -11.32 27.28 -12.39
CA GLY A 325 -10.82 27.63 -11.07
C GLY A 325 -10.16 26.51 -10.28
N VAL A 326 -9.90 25.35 -10.90
CA VAL A 326 -9.18 24.21 -10.31
C VAL A 326 -8.05 23.82 -11.25
N VAL A 327 -6.90 23.46 -10.70
CA VAL A 327 -5.80 22.86 -11.47
C VAL A 327 -5.51 21.47 -10.97
N ALA A 328 -5.01 20.61 -11.84
CA ALA A 328 -4.66 19.26 -11.48
C ALA A 328 -3.30 18.85 -12.07
N CYS A 329 -2.60 18.02 -11.32
CA CYS A 329 -1.36 17.39 -11.74
C CYS A 329 -1.31 16.00 -11.11
N SER A 330 -1.00 14.96 -11.88
CA SER A 330 -0.94 13.60 -11.32
C SER A 330 0.23 13.47 -10.35
N HIS A 331 0.04 12.73 -9.26
CA HIS A 331 1.09 12.43 -8.29
C HIS A 331 2.03 11.28 -8.72
N HIS A 332 1.90 10.77 -9.95
CA HIS A 332 2.56 9.53 -10.37
C HIS A 332 3.92 9.70 -11.00
N ILE A 333 4.25 10.85 -11.53
CA ILE A 333 5.57 11.16 -12.09
C ILE A 333 6.06 12.45 -11.47
N GLY A 334 7.21 12.40 -10.85
CA GLY A 334 7.83 13.54 -10.20
C GLY A 334 9.29 13.26 -9.87
N ARG A 335 10.01 12.66 -10.80
CA ARG A 335 11.41 12.34 -10.59
C ARG A 335 12.24 13.62 -10.61
N TRP A 336 12.86 13.92 -9.49
CA TRP A 336 13.72 15.09 -9.33
C TRP A 336 15.17 14.82 -9.71
N ARG A 337 15.56 13.56 -9.91
CA ARG A 337 16.93 13.19 -10.29
C ARG A 337 16.92 12.10 -11.36
N ARG A 338 17.17 12.53 -12.60
CA ARG A 338 17.41 11.64 -13.74
C ARG A 338 18.79 11.92 -14.28
N SER A 339 19.68 10.94 -14.22
CA SER A 339 21.04 11.07 -14.75
C SER A 339 21.09 11.31 -16.26
N GLN A 340 20.04 10.93 -16.96
CA GLN A 340 19.95 11.01 -18.42
C GLN A 340 19.22 12.25 -18.95
N ASP A 341 18.64 13.05 -18.06
CA ASP A 341 17.88 14.23 -18.42
C ASP A 341 18.13 15.37 -17.42
N PRO A 342 19.16 16.19 -17.66
CA PRO A 342 19.47 17.36 -16.83
C PRO A 342 18.33 18.38 -16.74
N GLU A 343 17.49 18.47 -17.77
CA GLU A 343 16.32 19.35 -17.79
C GLU A 343 15.23 18.84 -16.82
N ALA A 344 15.01 17.52 -16.75
CA ALA A 344 14.09 16.94 -15.78
C ALA A 344 14.56 17.19 -14.35
N ASN A 345 15.86 17.09 -14.07
CA ASN A 345 16.43 17.41 -12.76
C ASN A 345 16.26 18.87 -12.37
N ARG A 346 16.23 19.76 -13.34
CA ARG A 346 16.08 21.21 -13.13
C ARG A 346 14.67 21.58 -12.66
N TRP A 347 13.67 20.78 -13.00
CA TRP A 347 12.26 21.12 -12.80
C TRP A 347 11.54 20.25 -11.76
N ALA A 348 12.17 19.19 -11.30
CA ALA A 348 11.63 18.28 -10.29
C ALA A 348 12.26 18.56 -8.92
N THR A 349 11.98 19.73 -8.38
CA THR A 349 12.71 20.24 -7.19
C THR A 349 11.95 20.06 -5.90
N ASN A 350 11.05 19.06 -5.80
CA ASN A 350 10.15 19.11 -4.66
C ASN A 350 10.40 18.06 -3.63
N LEU A 351 10.83 18.57 -2.53
CA LEU A 351 10.96 17.88 -1.28
C LEU A 351 9.60 17.75 -0.61
N VAL A 352 9.37 16.60 -0.04
CA VAL A 352 8.27 16.43 0.94
C VAL A 352 8.72 17.18 2.19
N ASP A 353 8.01 18.23 2.53
CA ASP A 353 8.16 18.88 3.83
C ASP A 353 7.08 18.35 4.77
N ILE A 354 7.52 17.75 5.87
CA ILE A 354 6.65 17.25 6.93
C ILE A 354 6.76 18.25 8.08
N GLN A 355 5.73 19.07 8.24
CA GLN A 355 5.67 20.04 9.33
C GLN A 355 4.82 19.50 10.47
N GLU A 356 5.39 19.47 11.67
CA GLU A 356 4.64 19.26 12.88
C GLU A 356 3.81 20.49 13.21
N GLN A 357 2.51 20.31 13.25
CA GLN A 357 1.54 21.36 13.57
C GLN A 357 1.04 21.23 15.00
N GLY A 358 1.93 21.25 15.98
CA GLY A 358 1.58 21.15 17.38
C GLY A 358 0.70 19.93 17.75
N SER A 359 0.71 19.46 18.97
CA SER A 359 -0.13 18.35 19.46
C SER A 359 -0.06 17.03 18.66
N GLY A 360 1.06 16.74 17.97
CA GLY A 360 1.26 15.51 17.20
C GLY A 360 0.47 15.47 15.88
N LYS A 361 -0.05 16.58 15.40
CA LYS A 361 -0.66 16.69 14.08
C LYS A 361 0.41 16.95 13.03
N TRP A 362 0.39 16.14 11.96
CA TRP A 362 1.33 16.25 10.87
C TRP A 362 0.63 16.77 9.62
N LYS A 363 1.17 17.82 9.04
CA LYS A 363 0.78 18.29 7.71
C LYS A 363 1.75 17.67 6.72
N MET A 364 1.29 16.72 5.95
CA MET A 364 2.06 16.14 4.86
C MET A 364 1.64 16.78 3.54
N ASN A 365 2.54 17.51 2.94
CA ASN A 365 2.37 18.03 1.60
C ASN A 365 3.17 17.14 0.66
N VAL A 366 2.50 16.25 -0.05
CA VAL A 366 3.11 15.43 -1.08
C VAL A 366 3.10 16.19 -2.38
N ILE A 367 4.27 16.51 -2.89
CA ILE A 367 4.44 17.00 -4.26
C ILE A 367 5.16 15.90 -5.03
N SER A 368 4.48 15.36 -6.00
CA SER A 368 5.06 14.37 -6.92
C SER A 368 5.65 15.03 -8.16
#